data_358eb9c44caaf910005f9b59a1559438
#
_entry.id   358eb9c44caaf910005f9b59a1559438
#
_cell.length_a   1.000
_cell.length_b   1.000
_cell.length_c   1.000
_cell.angle_alpha   90.00
_cell.angle_beta   90.00
_cell.angle_gamma   90.00
#
_symmetry.space_group_name_H-M   'P 1'
#
loop_
_entity.id
_entity.type
_entity.pdbx_description
1 polymer ?
#
loop_
_entity_poly.entity_id
_entity_poly.type
_entity_poly.pdbx_seq_one_letter_code
_entity_poly.pdbx_strand_id
1 'polypeptide(L)'
;MPADTLRPRRNSPRTHDIPELSIQRSQDCEWLIDNSEAYDRIIESIVAAKVSIRISQLAFDADCIAYGSAGSPDLSLAGIVAAAARDRGVDVRILMNQTLLLDTVTPLRKWLAAHSAKAVRVRGVSRFPQLLHAKMVVVDDAEVFLVGSPFVNGYWDDSRHAPTDSRRPMRELGGRPLHDVSVRLTGSPVVEAAAMFDEWWKTANGECVDDDPPAVVSLSPRVVSKTAAVHLASTCPGSPARRGRKDILAACLDGISRAQSLIYIEHQYLSARPVVNALTEALEKNSELELIVVLNQNPDITAYRRWQNDRLAKSGLGNHPRVGVFSLWSATTRVGRIEAATQIFVHSKVMVVDDQWAMVGSANLDGVSLHSYGDDFAGPVARRVFLNVRNFDVNAIVRDGCDDVPPNGFVSSLRATLWSEHLGMSVGAMGARPPEGWLALWRNRARDNVLALKSDDPRHRYHGSVLPYSTMPTPARQWLELGISAVAASRLLQFDPGWMEVYLSPNWVRNMWL
;
A
#
# COMPACT_ATOMS: atom_id res chain seq x y z
N MET A 1 39.66 -37.74 -43.86
CA MET A 1 39.81 -36.75 -42.81
C MET A 1 38.48 -36.00 -42.76
N PRO A 2 37.71 -36.16 -41.66
CA PRO A 2 36.36 -35.57 -41.59
C PRO A 2 36.38 -34.17 -41.04
N ALA A 3 35.46 -33.34 -41.56
CA ALA A 3 35.23 -31.97 -41.18
C ALA A 3 34.51 -31.88 -39.80
N ASP A 4 35.06 -31.06 -38.96
CA ASP A 4 34.54 -30.78 -37.61
C ASP A 4 33.38 -29.77 -37.71
N THR A 5 32.18 -30.19 -37.35
CA THR A 5 30.97 -29.36 -37.31
C THR A 5 30.91 -28.64 -35.96
N LEU A 6 31.17 -27.32 -35.97
CA LEU A 6 30.94 -26.42 -34.88
C LEU A 6 29.43 -26.28 -34.59
N ARG A 7 28.94 -26.85 -33.50
CA ARG A 7 27.63 -26.60 -32.94
C ARG A 7 27.67 -25.26 -32.17
N PRO A 8 26.69 -24.36 -32.38
CA PRO A 8 26.58 -23.15 -31.54
C PRO A 8 26.13 -23.54 -30.13
N ARG A 9 26.92 -23.16 -29.13
CA ARG A 9 26.52 -23.23 -27.72
C ARG A 9 25.35 -22.26 -27.50
N ARG A 10 24.16 -22.78 -27.24
CA ARG A 10 23.05 -22.04 -26.63
C ARG A 10 23.44 -21.75 -25.19
N ASN A 11 23.82 -20.49 -24.90
CA ASN A 11 23.80 -19.96 -23.55
C ASN A 11 22.36 -19.70 -23.17
N SER A 12 21.69 -20.68 -22.58
CA SER A 12 20.50 -20.41 -21.77
C SER A 12 20.94 -19.57 -20.57
N PRO A 13 20.27 -18.46 -20.24
CA PRO A 13 20.53 -17.76 -19.01
C PRO A 13 20.24 -18.74 -17.87
N ARG A 14 21.23 -18.94 -17.00
CA ARG A 14 21.04 -19.66 -15.74
C ARG A 14 19.89 -18.99 -15.01
N THR A 15 18.82 -19.72 -14.78
CA THR A 15 17.81 -19.38 -13.78
C THR A 15 18.60 -19.12 -12.50
N HIS A 16 18.64 -17.84 -12.08
CA HIS A 16 19.17 -17.51 -10.76
C HIS A 16 18.34 -18.33 -9.77
N ASP A 17 19.03 -19.12 -8.96
CA ASP A 17 18.45 -19.80 -7.81
C ASP A 17 17.73 -18.74 -6.97
N ILE A 18 16.40 -18.67 -7.14
CA ILE A 18 15.52 -17.95 -6.23
C ILE A 18 15.67 -18.79 -4.95
N PRO A 19 16.12 -18.19 -3.82
CA PRO A 19 16.18 -18.95 -2.59
C PRO A 19 14.80 -19.56 -2.41
N GLU A 20 14.70 -20.87 -2.21
CA GLU A 20 13.48 -21.53 -1.80
C GLU A 20 13.00 -20.80 -0.54
N LEU A 21 12.03 -19.91 -0.71
CA LEU A 21 11.44 -19.15 0.37
C LEU A 21 10.80 -20.19 1.29
N SER A 22 11.41 -20.42 2.44
CA SER A 22 10.85 -21.32 3.45
C SER A 22 9.48 -20.79 3.83
N ILE A 23 8.43 -21.46 3.32
CA ILE A 23 7.03 -21.10 3.60
C ILE A 23 6.80 -21.46 5.07
N GLN A 24 6.79 -20.42 5.92
CA GLN A 24 6.46 -20.59 7.32
C GLN A 24 4.94 -20.41 7.46
N ARG A 25 4.30 -21.34 8.17
CA ARG A 25 2.85 -21.32 8.41
C ARG A 25 2.54 -20.33 9.52
N SER A 26 1.77 -19.28 9.21
CA SER A 26 1.14 -18.42 10.21
C SER A 26 -0.16 -19.04 10.68
N GLN A 27 -0.43 -18.98 11.97
CA GLN A 27 -1.69 -19.48 12.51
C GLN A 27 -2.81 -18.44 12.42
N ASP A 28 -2.45 -17.15 12.32
CA ASP A 28 -3.41 -16.06 12.32
C ASP A 28 -3.00 -14.90 11.41
N CYS A 29 -3.90 -14.57 10.51
CA CYS A 29 -3.82 -13.43 9.63
C CYS A 29 -5.19 -12.72 9.60
N GLU A 30 -5.21 -11.39 9.66
CA GLU A 30 -6.43 -10.58 9.66
C GLU A 30 -6.24 -9.42 8.67
N TRP A 31 -7.14 -9.30 7.69
CA TRP A 31 -7.18 -8.14 6.82
C TRP A 31 -7.81 -6.97 7.54
N LEU A 32 -7.21 -5.81 7.45
CA LEU A 32 -7.69 -4.56 8.05
C LEU A 32 -7.90 -3.56 6.92
N ILE A 33 -9.15 -3.33 6.57
CA ILE A 33 -9.52 -2.47 5.46
C ILE A 33 -9.85 -1.09 6.02
N ASP A 34 -9.22 -0.10 5.42
CA ASP A 34 -9.16 1.28 5.88
C ASP A 34 -8.48 1.51 7.24
N ASN A 35 -8.04 2.74 7.42
CA ASN A 35 -7.24 3.08 8.59
C ASN A 35 -8.04 3.13 9.89
N SER A 36 -9.37 3.26 9.83
CA SER A 36 -10.20 3.15 11.03
C SER A 36 -10.07 1.76 11.67
N GLU A 37 -10.19 0.69 10.89
CA GLU A 37 -10.01 -0.69 11.40
C GLU A 37 -8.57 -0.95 11.84
N ALA A 38 -7.59 -0.52 11.02
CA ALA A 38 -6.18 -0.73 11.33
C ALA A 38 -5.78 -0.03 12.64
N TYR A 39 -6.23 1.20 12.83
CA TYR A 39 -5.89 1.97 14.05
C TYR A 39 -6.58 1.41 15.28
N ASP A 40 -7.84 0.98 15.20
CA ASP A 40 -8.54 0.32 16.31
C ASP A 40 -7.75 -0.89 16.80
N ARG A 41 -7.36 -1.79 15.89
CA ARG A 41 -6.63 -3.00 16.24
C ARG A 41 -5.22 -2.70 16.78
N ILE A 42 -4.51 -1.72 16.21
CA ILE A 42 -3.19 -1.29 16.69
C ILE A 42 -3.31 -0.70 18.10
N ILE A 43 -4.31 0.15 18.35
CA ILE A 43 -4.53 0.76 19.66
C ILE A 43 -4.86 -0.30 20.72
N GLU A 44 -5.77 -1.23 20.42
CA GLU A 44 -6.09 -2.36 21.29
C GLU A 44 -4.82 -3.13 21.70
N SER A 45 -3.97 -3.43 20.72
CA SER A 45 -2.73 -4.16 20.96
C SER A 45 -1.71 -3.35 21.76
N ILE A 46 -1.53 -2.06 21.47
CA ILE A 46 -0.64 -1.18 22.23
C ILE A 46 -1.12 -1.02 23.67
N VAL A 47 -2.43 -0.89 23.89
CA VAL A 47 -3.03 -0.80 25.24
C VAL A 47 -2.85 -2.11 26.01
N ALA A 48 -2.91 -3.25 25.35
CA ALA A 48 -2.71 -4.57 25.96
C ALA A 48 -1.22 -4.95 26.15
N ALA A 49 -0.29 -4.23 25.52
CA ALA A 49 1.15 -4.52 25.52
C ALA A 49 1.74 -4.60 26.93
N LYS A 50 2.61 -5.59 27.17
CA LYS A 50 3.23 -5.87 28.49
C LYS A 50 4.75 -5.82 28.46
N VAL A 51 5.38 -6.06 27.31
CA VAL A 51 6.83 -6.24 27.19
C VAL A 51 7.45 -5.22 26.25
N SER A 52 7.03 -5.18 24.99
CA SER A 52 7.70 -4.36 23.98
C SER A 52 6.77 -3.87 22.87
N ILE A 53 7.06 -2.69 22.35
CA ILE A 53 6.43 -2.12 21.15
C ILE A 53 7.55 -1.61 20.24
N ARG A 54 7.60 -2.13 19.00
CA ARG A 54 8.51 -1.65 17.96
C ARG A 54 7.69 -1.03 16.83
N ILE A 55 7.97 0.22 16.49
CA ILE A 55 7.26 0.98 15.46
C ILE A 55 8.26 1.42 14.39
N SER A 56 8.07 0.98 13.14
CA SER A 56 8.74 1.53 11.96
C SER A 56 7.74 2.37 11.18
N GLN A 57 8.06 3.63 10.88
CA GLN A 57 7.16 4.54 10.16
C GLN A 57 7.90 5.49 9.22
N LEU A 58 7.26 5.81 8.09
CA LEU A 58 7.73 6.88 7.20
C LEU A 58 7.70 8.23 7.93
N ALA A 59 6.58 8.52 8.60
CA ALA A 59 6.35 9.68 9.44
C ALA A 59 5.39 9.32 10.58
N PHE A 60 5.50 10.02 11.71
CA PHE A 60 4.63 9.86 12.85
C PHE A 60 4.39 11.23 13.50
N ASP A 61 3.23 11.81 13.26
CA ASP A 61 2.84 13.08 13.87
C ASP A 61 2.41 12.86 15.31
N ALA A 62 2.97 13.65 16.21
CA ALA A 62 2.67 13.53 17.62
C ALA A 62 1.20 13.81 17.98
N ASP A 63 0.53 14.60 17.15
CA ASP A 63 -0.89 14.92 17.25
C ASP A 63 -1.78 14.03 16.33
N CYS A 64 -1.24 12.94 15.79
CA CYS A 64 -2.03 12.00 15.03
C CYS A 64 -3.11 11.37 15.89
N ILE A 65 -4.37 11.66 15.59
CA ILE A 65 -5.53 11.09 16.25
C ILE A 65 -5.99 9.88 15.44
N ALA A 66 -5.91 8.72 16.06
CA ALA A 66 -6.49 7.51 15.53
C ALA A 66 -7.95 7.45 15.95
N TYR A 67 -8.85 7.95 15.12
CA TYR A 67 -10.28 7.81 15.33
C TYR A 67 -10.68 6.38 15.07
N GLY A 68 -10.90 5.61 16.12
CA GLY A 68 -11.49 4.29 16.02
C GLY A 68 -13.00 4.30 16.28
N SER A 69 -13.63 3.14 16.16
CA SER A 69 -15.03 2.92 16.52
C SER A 69 -15.29 3.20 18.01
N ALA A 70 -14.27 3.01 18.85
CA ALA A 70 -14.29 3.33 20.29
C ALA A 70 -13.93 4.81 20.60
N GLY A 71 -13.80 5.62 19.58
CA GLY A 71 -13.40 7.01 19.49
C GLY A 71 -13.33 7.81 20.80
N SER A 72 -12.14 7.93 21.38
CA SER A 72 -11.85 9.05 22.26
C SER A 72 -11.06 10.08 21.44
N PRO A 73 -11.68 11.21 21.07
CA PRO A 73 -11.01 12.24 20.27
C PRO A 73 -9.83 12.91 20.99
N ASP A 74 -9.61 12.57 22.25
CA ASP A 74 -8.67 13.26 23.13
C ASP A 74 -7.29 12.58 23.22
N LEU A 75 -7.10 11.39 22.62
CA LEU A 75 -5.85 10.66 22.74
C LEU A 75 -5.16 10.54 21.38
N SER A 76 -4.03 11.23 21.22
CA SER A 76 -3.14 10.98 20.09
C SER A 76 -2.50 9.60 20.21
N LEU A 77 -2.19 8.98 19.07
CA LEU A 77 -1.48 7.70 19.04
C LEU A 77 -0.12 7.78 19.78
N ALA A 78 0.59 8.92 19.66
CA ALA A 78 1.80 9.17 20.44
C ALA A 78 1.53 9.19 21.95
N GLY A 79 0.38 9.71 22.40
CA GLY A 79 -0.05 9.69 23.79
C GLY A 79 -0.28 8.28 24.33
N ILE A 80 -0.91 7.41 23.53
CA ILE A 80 -1.14 6.00 23.88
C ILE A 80 0.19 5.25 24.01
N VAL A 81 1.10 5.45 23.06
CA VAL A 81 2.45 4.87 23.06
C VAL A 81 3.26 5.37 24.25
N ALA A 82 3.21 6.67 24.54
CA ALA A 82 3.89 7.28 25.69
C ALA A 82 3.38 6.73 27.03
N ALA A 83 2.06 6.53 27.15
CA ALA A 83 1.44 5.93 28.34
C ALA A 83 1.90 4.47 28.54
N ALA A 84 2.03 3.68 27.46
CA ALA A 84 2.57 2.32 27.55
C ALA A 84 3.97 2.29 28.16
N ALA A 85 4.87 3.17 27.72
CA ALA A 85 6.23 3.25 28.24
C ALA A 85 6.28 3.81 29.68
N ARG A 86 5.57 4.91 29.94
CA ARG A 86 5.63 5.64 31.22
C ARG A 86 4.93 4.88 32.34
N ASP A 87 3.70 4.41 32.09
CA ASP A 87 2.80 3.94 33.15
C ASP A 87 2.90 2.42 33.34
N ARG A 88 3.32 1.68 32.32
CA ARG A 88 3.43 0.22 32.34
C ARG A 88 4.85 -0.32 32.19
N GLY A 89 5.83 0.54 31.91
CA GLY A 89 7.23 0.14 31.72
C GLY A 89 7.49 -0.67 30.45
N VAL A 90 6.62 -0.58 29.45
CA VAL A 90 6.79 -1.27 28.15
C VAL A 90 8.01 -0.68 27.43
N ASP A 91 8.87 -1.55 26.88
CA ASP A 91 10.00 -1.13 26.04
C ASP A 91 9.51 -0.64 24.68
N VAL A 92 9.54 0.68 24.46
CA VAL A 92 9.06 1.29 23.22
C VAL A 92 10.21 1.82 22.38
N ARG A 93 10.28 1.34 21.12
CA ARG A 93 11.24 1.77 20.12
C ARG A 93 10.53 2.25 18.86
N ILE A 94 10.87 3.45 18.40
CA ILE A 94 10.31 4.05 17.20
C ILE A 94 11.44 4.39 16.22
N LEU A 95 11.31 3.87 15.00
CA LEU A 95 12.26 4.09 13.89
C LEU A 95 11.58 4.91 12.80
N MET A 96 12.17 6.03 12.42
CA MET A 96 11.61 6.96 11.42
C MET A 96 12.71 7.54 10.54
N ASN A 97 12.35 8.43 9.61
CA ASN A 97 13.30 9.14 8.79
C ASN A 97 13.86 10.37 9.52
N GLN A 98 15.18 10.55 9.42
CA GLN A 98 15.87 11.75 9.89
C GLN A 98 16.94 12.16 8.87
N THR A 99 16.52 12.85 7.83
CA THR A 99 17.41 13.39 6.83
C THR A 99 17.34 14.91 6.83
N LEU A 100 18.26 15.57 6.13
CA LEU A 100 18.22 17.04 6.00
C LEU A 100 16.90 17.54 5.37
N LEU A 101 16.28 16.73 4.51
CA LEU A 101 15.05 17.10 3.79
C LEU A 101 13.78 16.54 4.46
N LEU A 102 13.91 15.51 5.29
CA LEU A 102 12.79 14.89 5.99
C LEU A 102 13.21 14.52 7.41
N ASP A 103 12.97 15.40 8.36
CA ASP A 103 13.17 15.13 9.79
C ASP A 103 11.83 14.98 10.50
N THR A 104 11.40 13.74 10.67
CA THR A 104 10.20 13.38 11.42
C THR A 104 10.50 12.99 12.87
N VAL A 105 11.78 12.80 13.21
CA VAL A 105 12.24 12.40 14.54
C VAL A 105 12.22 13.56 15.54
N THR A 106 12.77 14.69 15.14
CA THR A 106 12.93 15.83 16.06
C THR A 106 11.60 16.36 16.62
N PRO A 107 10.52 16.52 15.84
CA PRO A 107 9.22 16.93 16.38
C PRO A 107 8.67 15.94 17.40
N LEU A 108 8.71 14.64 17.11
CA LEU A 108 8.22 13.60 18.01
C LEU A 108 9.04 13.53 19.32
N ARG A 109 10.37 13.61 19.24
CA ARG A 109 11.23 13.65 20.44
C ARG A 109 10.92 14.86 21.34
N LYS A 110 10.72 16.04 20.76
CA LYS A 110 10.33 17.25 21.51
C LYS A 110 8.99 17.05 22.21
N TRP A 111 8.02 16.49 21.52
CA TRP A 111 6.70 16.22 22.09
C TRP A 111 6.80 15.20 23.25
N LEU A 112 7.49 14.07 23.05
CA LEU A 112 7.69 13.05 24.09
C LEU A 112 8.39 13.61 25.33
N ALA A 113 9.39 14.44 25.15
CA ALA A 113 10.09 15.10 26.26
C ALA A 113 9.15 16.02 27.05
N ALA A 114 8.31 16.80 26.38
CA ALA A 114 7.32 17.67 27.00
C ALA A 114 6.23 16.90 27.79
N HIS A 115 5.94 15.65 27.38
CA HIS A 115 4.93 14.79 28.03
C HIS A 115 5.52 13.73 28.97
N SER A 116 6.75 13.96 29.46
CA SER A 116 7.43 13.07 30.41
C SER A 116 7.62 11.63 29.95
N ALA A 117 7.66 11.41 28.62
CA ALA A 117 7.79 10.10 28.00
C ALA A 117 9.21 9.81 27.49
N LYS A 118 10.24 10.15 28.29
CA LYS A 118 11.66 9.97 27.94
C LYS A 118 12.07 8.50 27.79
N ALA A 119 11.29 7.57 28.32
CA ALA A 119 11.51 6.14 28.17
C ALA A 119 11.26 5.63 26.72
N VAL A 120 10.50 6.37 25.90
CA VAL A 120 10.31 6.04 24.49
C VAL A 120 11.58 6.35 23.72
N ARG A 121 12.18 5.34 23.12
CA ARG A 121 13.39 5.47 22.30
C ARG A 121 13.06 5.72 20.85
N VAL A 122 13.53 6.82 20.28
CA VAL A 122 13.29 7.17 18.88
C VAL A 122 14.63 7.28 18.15
N ARG A 123 14.78 6.58 17.01
CA ARG A 123 15.96 6.67 16.14
C ARG A 123 15.58 7.12 14.74
N GLY A 124 16.54 7.72 14.04
CA GLY A 124 16.40 8.23 12.68
C GLY A 124 17.24 7.47 11.67
N VAL A 125 16.63 7.07 10.55
CA VAL A 125 17.35 6.60 9.36
C VAL A 125 17.75 7.82 8.53
N SER A 126 19.07 8.00 8.32
CA SER A 126 19.63 9.14 7.58
C SER A 126 20.33 8.64 6.31
N ARG A 127 19.57 8.27 5.27
CA ARG A 127 20.11 7.69 4.02
C ARG A 127 19.52 8.31 2.76
N PHE A 128 19.17 9.61 2.79
CA PHE A 128 18.63 10.25 1.58
C PHE A 128 19.50 9.96 0.34
N PRO A 129 18.91 9.66 -0.81
CA PRO A 129 17.48 9.69 -1.18
C PRO A 129 16.71 8.40 -0.86
N GLN A 130 17.28 7.47 -0.13
CA GLN A 130 16.63 6.25 0.34
C GLN A 130 15.82 6.56 1.61
N LEU A 131 14.59 6.07 1.67
CA LEU A 131 13.70 6.31 2.81
C LEU A 131 13.35 5.02 3.53
N LEU A 132 13.15 5.12 4.83
CA LEU A 132 12.40 4.14 5.59
C LEU A 132 10.93 4.32 5.22
N HIS A 133 10.44 3.48 4.32
CA HIS A 133 9.06 3.52 3.85
C HIS A 133 8.23 2.38 4.45
N ALA A 134 8.88 1.40 5.06
CA ALA A 134 8.22 0.31 5.79
C ALA A 134 7.42 0.85 6.97
N LYS A 135 6.16 0.46 7.06
CA LYS A 135 5.22 0.84 8.10
C LYS A 135 4.80 -0.41 8.85
N MET A 136 5.33 -0.57 10.05
CA MET A 136 5.20 -1.81 10.81
C MET A 136 5.09 -1.51 12.30
N VAL A 137 4.22 -2.24 13.00
CA VAL A 137 4.11 -2.24 14.46
C VAL A 137 4.22 -3.67 14.95
N VAL A 138 5.21 -3.96 15.78
CA VAL A 138 5.38 -5.26 16.44
C VAL A 138 5.11 -5.08 17.92
N VAL A 139 4.22 -5.90 18.47
CA VAL A 139 3.79 -5.82 19.87
C VAL A 139 4.11 -7.14 20.58
N ASP A 140 4.87 -7.06 21.67
CA ASP A 140 5.22 -8.14 22.60
C ASP A 140 5.85 -9.37 21.90
N ASP A 141 6.43 -9.24 20.71
CA ASP A 141 6.87 -10.33 19.84
C ASP A 141 5.77 -11.40 19.61
N ALA A 142 4.51 -11.01 19.75
CA ALA A 142 3.33 -11.86 19.63
C ALA A 142 2.51 -11.56 18.38
N GLU A 143 2.52 -10.33 17.92
CA GLU A 143 1.80 -9.88 16.74
C GLU A 143 2.53 -8.76 15.99
N VAL A 144 2.29 -8.68 14.68
CA VAL A 144 2.78 -7.61 13.82
C VAL A 144 1.67 -7.07 12.94
N PHE A 145 1.63 -5.76 12.82
CA PHE A 145 0.81 -5.04 11.86
C PHE A 145 1.72 -4.51 10.75
N LEU A 146 1.43 -4.88 9.51
CA LEU A 146 1.97 -4.19 8.34
C LEU A 146 0.92 -3.17 7.90
N VAL A 147 1.26 -1.89 8.04
CA VAL A 147 0.30 -0.80 7.85
C VAL A 147 0.53 -0.15 6.48
N GLY A 148 -0.52 0.14 5.75
CA GLY A 148 -0.40 0.82 4.45
C GLY A 148 0.02 2.28 4.61
N SER A 149 -0.53 2.98 5.61
CA SER A 149 -0.36 4.42 5.83
C SER A 149 0.64 4.80 6.93
N PRO A 150 1.29 5.96 6.83
CA PRO A 150 2.02 6.54 7.95
C PRO A 150 1.05 7.02 9.04
N PHE A 151 1.55 7.18 10.28
CA PHE A 151 0.77 7.76 11.39
C PHE A 151 0.72 9.28 11.30
N VAL A 152 -0.04 9.76 10.32
CA VAL A 152 -0.20 11.17 9.99
C VAL A 152 -1.69 11.48 9.86
N ASN A 153 -2.12 12.61 10.41
CA ASN A 153 -3.53 12.95 10.53
C ASN A 153 -4.33 12.91 9.21
N GLY A 154 -3.72 13.29 8.10
CA GLY A 154 -4.40 13.30 6.79
C GLY A 154 -4.66 11.92 6.19
N TYR A 155 -4.14 10.85 6.79
CA TYR A 155 -4.26 9.48 6.26
C TYR A 155 -5.36 8.66 6.94
N TRP A 156 -6.13 9.23 7.85
CA TRP A 156 -7.27 8.52 8.46
C TRP A 156 -8.49 8.56 7.54
N ASP A 157 -9.18 7.44 7.38
CA ASP A 157 -10.51 7.34 6.79
C ASP A 157 -11.22 6.05 7.24
N ASP A 158 -12.49 5.93 6.91
CA ASP A 158 -13.32 4.74 7.11
C ASP A 158 -14.00 4.31 5.80
N SER A 159 -14.57 3.10 5.75
CA SER A 159 -15.16 2.47 4.55
C SER A 159 -16.31 3.25 3.88
N ARG A 160 -16.78 4.31 4.49
CA ARG A 160 -17.79 5.21 3.87
C ARG A 160 -17.18 6.15 2.85
N HIS A 161 -15.89 6.43 2.98
CA HIS A 161 -15.15 7.40 2.17
C HIS A 161 -15.94 8.68 1.90
N ALA A 162 -16.56 9.23 2.97
CA ALA A 162 -17.39 10.41 2.85
C ALA A 162 -16.61 11.54 2.16
N PRO A 163 -17.17 12.26 1.15
CA PRO A 163 -16.45 13.31 0.44
C PRO A 163 -15.87 14.38 1.37
N THR A 164 -16.57 14.66 2.46
CA THR A 164 -16.12 15.56 3.52
C THR A 164 -16.30 14.89 4.87
N ASP A 165 -15.26 14.92 5.70
CA ASP A 165 -15.30 14.43 7.08
C ASP A 165 -14.44 15.34 7.95
N SER A 166 -15.00 15.84 9.06
CA SER A 166 -14.31 16.74 9.98
C SER A 166 -13.12 16.11 10.71
N ARG A 167 -13.03 14.77 10.70
CA ARG A 167 -11.92 14.02 11.28
C ARG A 167 -10.69 14.00 10.37
N ARG A 168 -10.84 14.34 9.09
CA ARG A 168 -9.74 14.47 8.13
C ARG A 168 -9.33 15.94 8.02
N PRO A 169 -8.16 16.34 8.54
CA PRO A 169 -7.68 17.71 8.40
C PRO A 169 -7.29 18.02 6.96
N MET A 170 -7.41 19.29 6.59
CA MET A 170 -7.06 19.80 5.26
C MET A 170 -5.55 19.88 4.99
N ARG A 171 -4.70 19.23 5.81
CA ARG A 171 -3.25 19.36 5.70
C ARG A 171 -2.68 18.57 4.53
N GLU A 172 -2.43 17.26 4.71
CA GLU A 172 -1.59 16.48 3.78
C GLU A 172 -2.29 16.17 2.45
N LEU A 173 -3.44 15.54 2.51
CA LEU A 173 -4.19 15.12 1.32
C LEU A 173 -5.38 16.05 0.99
N GLY A 174 -5.38 17.25 1.55
CA GLY A 174 -6.47 18.22 1.32
C GLY A 174 -7.82 17.74 1.85
N GLY A 175 -7.84 16.91 2.90
CA GLY A 175 -9.05 16.34 3.48
C GLY A 175 -9.77 15.33 2.58
N ARG A 176 -9.14 14.86 1.49
CA ARG A 176 -9.72 13.84 0.59
C ARG A 176 -9.97 12.53 1.33
N PRO A 177 -11.01 11.78 0.91
CA PRO A 177 -11.16 10.40 1.33
C PRO A 177 -9.92 9.58 0.94
N LEU A 178 -9.58 8.60 1.77
CA LEU A 178 -8.42 7.74 1.57
C LEU A 178 -8.84 6.28 1.72
N HIS A 179 -8.37 5.43 0.83
CA HIS A 179 -8.53 3.99 0.93
C HIS A 179 -7.17 3.31 1.14
N ASP A 180 -7.09 2.46 2.15
CA ASP A 180 -5.87 1.71 2.46
C ASP A 180 -6.17 0.31 2.98
N VAL A 181 -5.16 -0.57 2.90
CA VAL A 181 -5.25 -1.95 3.38
C VAL A 181 -4.03 -2.26 4.23
N SER A 182 -4.29 -2.80 5.39
CA SER A 182 -3.28 -3.27 6.33
C SER A 182 -3.52 -4.75 6.64
N VAL A 183 -2.54 -5.40 7.25
CA VAL A 183 -2.66 -6.79 7.67
C VAL A 183 -2.06 -6.97 9.06
N ARG A 184 -2.78 -7.68 9.92
CA ARG A 184 -2.30 -8.16 11.22
C ARG A 184 -1.90 -9.62 11.08
N LEU A 185 -0.73 -9.98 11.61
CA LEU A 185 -0.17 -11.32 11.55
C LEU A 185 0.29 -11.75 12.95
N THR A 186 0.20 -13.05 13.22
CA THR A 186 0.79 -13.69 14.40
C THR A 186 1.70 -14.85 14.00
N GLY A 187 2.35 -15.48 14.96
CA GLY A 187 3.22 -16.62 14.72
C GLY A 187 4.57 -16.25 14.06
N SER A 188 5.05 -17.07 13.14
CA SER A 188 6.39 -16.93 12.57
C SER A 188 6.69 -15.61 11.86
N PRO A 189 5.76 -14.96 11.16
CA PRO A 189 6.01 -13.64 10.55
C PRO A 189 6.41 -12.56 11.57
N VAL A 190 5.98 -12.71 12.83
CA VAL A 190 6.33 -11.76 13.90
C VAL A 190 7.84 -11.81 14.19
N VAL A 191 8.41 -13.02 14.21
CA VAL A 191 9.86 -13.21 14.43
C VAL A 191 10.66 -12.58 13.29
N GLU A 192 10.20 -12.77 12.05
CA GLU A 192 10.83 -12.14 10.87
C GLU A 192 10.74 -10.61 10.94
N ALA A 193 9.57 -10.07 11.29
CA ALA A 193 9.34 -8.64 11.43
C ALA A 193 10.22 -8.01 12.53
N ALA A 194 10.30 -8.65 13.70
CA ALA A 194 11.13 -8.21 14.81
C ALA A 194 12.61 -8.19 14.40
N ALA A 195 13.08 -9.25 13.73
CA ALA A 195 14.45 -9.32 13.23
C ALA A 195 14.77 -8.23 12.19
N MET A 196 13.84 -7.96 11.26
CA MET A 196 13.98 -6.87 10.29
C MET A 196 14.06 -5.50 10.99
N PHE A 197 13.17 -5.26 11.96
CA PHE A 197 13.19 -4.03 12.73
C PHE A 197 14.53 -3.86 13.46
N ASP A 198 15.02 -4.88 14.17
CA ASP A 198 16.27 -4.84 14.92
C ASP A 198 17.50 -4.66 14.00
N GLU A 199 17.48 -5.24 12.78
CA GLU A 199 18.49 -4.98 11.76
C GLU A 199 18.49 -3.49 11.33
N TRP A 200 17.32 -2.93 11.05
CA TRP A 200 17.20 -1.53 10.64
C TRP A 200 17.51 -0.58 11.80
N TRP A 201 17.14 -0.92 13.01
CA TRP A 201 17.45 -0.18 14.22
C TRP A 201 18.96 0.00 14.43
N LYS A 202 19.75 -1.06 14.17
CA LYS A 202 21.22 -1.01 14.24
C LYS A 202 21.85 -0.14 13.16
N THR A 203 21.16 0.10 12.07
CA THR A 203 21.66 0.96 10.96
C THR A 203 21.29 2.42 11.12
N ALA A 204 20.40 2.74 12.04
CA ALA A 204 19.90 4.10 12.26
C ALA A 204 20.88 4.93 13.10
N ASN A 205 20.94 6.25 12.79
CA ASN A 205 21.70 7.19 13.62
C ASN A 205 20.98 7.42 14.95
N GLY A 206 21.69 7.22 16.04
CA GLY A 206 21.19 7.45 17.40
C GLY A 206 22.32 7.31 18.39
N GLU A 207 22.11 7.79 19.63
CA GLU A 207 23.08 7.53 20.70
C GLU A 207 23.21 6.03 20.88
N CYS A 208 24.46 5.53 20.76
CA CYS A 208 24.80 4.16 21.15
C CYS A 208 24.61 4.04 22.66
N VAL A 209 23.44 3.62 23.08
CA VAL A 209 23.31 2.89 24.33
C VAL A 209 23.49 1.43 23.97
N ASP A 210 24.24 0.67 24.75
CA ASP A 210 24.34 -0.79 24.61
C ASP A 210 22.95 -1.40 24.77
N ASP A 211 22.24 -1.48 23.66
CA ASP A 211 20.90 -2.03 23.59
C ASP A 211 21.01 -3.49 23.18
N ASP A 212 21.31 -4.35 24.14
CA ASP A 212 20.93 -5.74 23.99
C ASP A 212 19.41 -5.81 23.83
N PRO A 213 18.89 -6.44 22.77
CA PRO A 213 17.46 -6.62 22.64
C PRO A 213 16.94 -7.33 23.90
N PRO A 214 15.79 -6.93 24.46
CA PRO A 214 15.20 -7.68 25.56
C PRO A 214 15.04 -9.14 25.16
N ALA A 215 15.25 -10.04 26.11
CA ALA A 215 15.06 -11.46 25.86
C ALA A 215 13.66 -11.69 25.29
N VAL A 216 13.57 -12.41 24.17
CA VAL A 216 12.30 -12.77 23.54
C VAL A 216 11.48 -13.56 24.55
N VAL A 217 10.46 -12.93 25.12
CA VAL A 217 9.51 -13.64 25.95
C VAL A 217 8.48 -14.24 25.02
N SER A 218 8.60 -15.53 24.75
CA SER A 218 7.60 -16.26 23.97
C SER A 218 6.28 -16.27 24.76
N LEU A 219 5.38 -15.36 24.41
CA LEU A 219 4.01 -15.43 24.88
C LEU A 219 3.28 -16.47 24.02
N SER A 220 2.64 -17.45 24.66
CA SER A 220 1.87 -18.47 23.94
C SER A 220 0.81 -17.82 23.06
N PRO A 221 0.76 -18.11 21.77
CA PRO A 221 -0.14 -17.46 20.84
C PRO A 221 -1.60 -17.72 21.20
N ARG A 222 -2.39 -16.68 21.16
CA ARG A 222 -3.85 -16.79 21.23
C ARG A 222 -4.33 -17.38 19.90
N VAL A 223 -4.87 -18.58 19.92
CA VAL A 223 -5.35 -19.27 18.71
C VAL A 223 -6.64 -18.61 18.22
N VAL A 224 -6.58 -17.94 17.09
CA VAL A 224 -7.76 -17.56 16.31
C VAL A 224 -7.51 -17.94 14.85
N SER A 225 -8.29 -18.86 14.35
CA SER A 225 -8.52 -19.25 12.94
C SER A 225 -7.37 -19.17 11.90
N LYS A 226 -6.84 -20.12 11.55
CA LYS A 226 -6.28 -20.97 10.51
C LYS A 226 -6.23 -20.35 9.10
N THR A 227 -5.09 -20.33 8.48
CA THR A 227 -4.71 -21.22 7.42
C THR A 227 -4.34 -20.58 6.11
N ALA A 228 -3.57 -19.54 6.19
CA ALA A 228 -2.79 -19.15 5.03
C ALA A 228 -1.31 -19.35 5.33
N ALA A 229 -0.53 -19.79 4.33
CA ALA A 229 0.92 -19.72 4.43
C ALA A 229 1.33 -18.26 4.25
N VAL A 230 2.01 -17.70 5.25
CA VAL A 230 2.45 -16.29 5.21
C VAL A 230 3.95 -16.21 5.42
N HIS A 231 4.61 -15.39 4.61
CA HIS A 231 5.99 -14.98 4.83
C HIS A 231 6.16 -13.49 4.53
N LEU A 232 7.20 -12.88 5.05
CA LEU A 232 7.51 -11.49 4.79
C LEU A 232 8.56 -11.35 3.67
N ALA A 233 8.26 -10.52 2.70
CA ALA A 233 9.20 -10.10 1.68
C ALA A 233 9.66 -8.67 1.98
N SER A 234 10.94 -8.36 1.71
CA SER A 234 11.47 -7.02 1.95
C SER A 234 12.24 -6.46 0.77
N THR A 235 12.21 -5.15 0.64
CA THR A 235 13.17 -4.38 -0.15
C THR A 235 14.01 -3.57 0.82
N CYS A 236 15.31 -3.58 0.65
CA CYS A 236 16.19 -2.70 1.41
C CYS A 236 17.44 -2.33 0.62
N PRO A 237 18.02 -1.16 0.90
CA PRO A 237 19.31 -0.78 0.35
C PRO A 237 20.42 -1.73 0.76
N GLY A 238 21.40 -1.92 -0.10
CA GLY A 238 22.65 -2.56 0.27
C GLY A 238 23.54 -1.65 1.14
N SER A 239 24.49 -2.27 1.82
CA SER A 239 25.60 -1.60 2.48
C SER A 239 26.92 -2.16 1.93
N PRO A 240 28.08 -1.56 2.22
CA PRO A 240 29.37 -2.11 1.82
C PRO A 240 29.59 -3.56 2.29
N ALA A 241 28.93 -3.96 3.40
CA ALA A 241 29.07 -5.30 3.99
C ALA A 241 27.94 -6.26 3.58
N ARG A 242 26.82 -5.78 2.99
CA ARG A 242 25.65 -6.62 2.67
C ARG A 242 25.02 -6.21 1.36
N ARG A 243 24.63 -7.20 0.54
CA ARG A 243 23.76 -6.96 -0.62
C ARG A 243 22.40 -6.50 -0.15
N GLY A 244 21.81 -5.51 -0.85
CA GLY A 244 20.42 -5.11 -0.62
C GLY A 244 19.44 -6.22 -1.03
N ARG A 245 18.23 -6.18 -0.47
CA ARG A 245 17.14 -7.13 -0.78
C ARG A 245 16.20 -6.55 -1.83
N LYS A 246 15.59 -7.43 -2.62
CA LYS A 246 14.57 -7.13 -3.64
C LYS A 246 13.49 -8.23 -3.62
N ASP A 247 13.22 -8.78 -2.45
CA ASP A 247 12.40 -9.98 -2.31
C ASP A 247 10.95 -9.68 -2.69
N ILE A 248 10.48 -8.43 -2.46
CA ILE A 248 9.13 -8.00 -2.85
C ILE A 248 8.96 -8.06 -4.36
N LEU A 249 9.94 -7.58 -5.14
CA LEU A 249 9.88 -7.70 -6.60
C LEU A 249 9.84 -9.16 -7.05
N ALA A 250 10.70 -10.01 -6.47
CA ALA A 250 10.74 -11.43 -6.82
C ALA A 250 9.39 -12.12 -6.54
N ALA A 251 8.80 -11.87 -5.36
CA ALA A 251 7.49 -12.40 -5.00
C ALA A 251 6.36 -11.89 -5.91
N CYS A 252 6.39 -10.61 -6.27
CA CYS A 252 5.44 -10.01 -7.21
C CYS A 252 5.51 -10.68 -8.60
N LEU A 253 6.71 -10.86 -9.14
CA LEU A 253 6.92 -11.50 -10.44
C LEU A 253 6.53 -12.99 -10.41
N ASP A 254 6.83 -13.70 -9.32
CA ASP A 254 6.38 -15.08 -9.12
C ASP A 254 4.85 -15.18 -9.10
N GLY A 255 4.16 -14.34 -8.33
CA GLY A 255 2.70 -14.29 -8.31
C GLY A 255 2.10 -14.04 -9.69
N ILE A 256 2.58 -13.04 -10.42
CA ILE A 256 2.11 -12.74 -11.78
C ILE A 256 2.34 -13.91 -12.74
N SER A 257 3.50 -14.57 -12.65
CA SER A 257 3.87 -15.67 -13.55
C SER A 257 2.96 -16.91 -13.43
N ARG A 258 2.31 -17.07 -12.27
CA ARG A 258 1.40 -18.20 -11.94
C ARG A 258 -0.06 -17.92 -12.26
N ALA A 259 -0.40 -16.67 -12.62
CA ALA A 259 -1.79 -16.26 -12.82
C ALA A 259 -2.47 -17.07 -13.94
N GLN A 260 -3.68 -17.59 -13.64
CA GLN A 260 -4.48 -18.40 -14.55
C GLN A 260 -5.74 -17.69 -15.04
N SER A 261 -6.41 -16.94 -14.18
CA SER A 261 -7.72 -16.38 -14.49
C SER A 261 -7.87 -14.89 -14.13
N LEU A 262 -7.24 -14.45 -13.05
CA LEU A 262 -7.43 -13.10 -12.53
C LEU A 262 -6.17 -12.57 -11.88
N ILE A 263 -5.79 -11.35 -12.26
CA ILE A 263 -4.91 -10.50 -11.44
C ILE A 263 -5.71 -9.26 -11.06
N TYR A 264 -5.83 -8.99 -9.76
CA TYR A 264 -6.32 -7.75 -9.20
C TYR A 264 -5.19 -6.95 -8.58
N ILE A 265 -5.06 -5.69 -8.95
CA ILE A 265 -4.06 -4.75 -8.43
C ILE A 265 -4.78 -3.51 -7.94
N GLU A 266 -4.50 -3.12 -6.69
CA GLU A 266 -4.94 -1.86 -6.13
C GLU A 266 -3.74 -1.19 -5.48
N HIS A 267 -3.26 -0.12 -6.12
CA HIS A 267 -2.00 0.50 -5.75
C HIS A 267 -2.02 2.02 -5.91
N GLN A 268 -1.23 2.66 -5.04
CA GLN A 268 -0.98 4.10 -5.15
C GLN A 268 -0.36 4.48 -6.50
N TYR A 269 0.60 3.66 -6.98
CA TYR A 269 1.32 3.84 -8.25
C TYR A 269 1.51 2.51 -8.99
N LEU A 270 1.64 2.58 -10.32
CA LEU A 270 2.09 1.49 -11.18
C LEU A 270 3.09 2.05 -12.20
N SER A 271 4.35 2.15 -11.80
CA SER A 271 5.43 2.67 -12.66
C SER A 271 6.59 1.70 -12.86
N ALA A 272 6.72 0.66 -12.05
CA ALA A 272 7.79 -0.34 -12.12
C ALA A 272 7.75 -1.12 -13.43
N ARG A 273 8.75 -0.93 -14.29
CA ARG A 273 8.86 -1.62 -15.60
C ARG A 273 8.84 -3.14 -15.49
N PRO A 274 9.59 -3.78 -14.56
CA PRO A 274 9.57 -5.24 -14.46
C PRO A 274 8.17 -5.79 -14.22
N VAL A 275 7.37 -5.11 -13.38
CA VAL A 275 5.99 -5.52 -13.09
C VAL A 275 5.11 -5.35 -14.33
N VAL A 276 5.16 -4.18 -14.98
CA VAL A 276 4.37 -3.92 -16.19
C VAL A 276 4.70 -4.91 -17.30
N ASN A 277 5.98 -5.24 -17.52
CA ASN A 277 6.40 -6.23 -18.49
C ASN A 277 5.87 -7.62 -18.15
N ALA A 278 5.96 -8.04 -16.88
CA ALA A 278 5.44 -9.33 -16.44
C ALA A 278 3.92 -9.46 -16.63
N LEU A 279 3.16 -8.38 -16.36
CA LEU A 279 1.71 -8.34 -16.61
C LEU A 279 1.40 -8.49 -18.11
N THR A 280 2.15 -7.81 -18.97
CA THR A 280 2.00 -7.94 -20.44
C THR A 280 2.29 -9.36 -20.90
N GLU A 281 3.41 -9.94 -20.45
CA GLU A 281 3.77 -11.32 -20.78
C GLU A 281 2.75 -12.35 -20.27
N ALA A 282 2.19 -12.15 -19.07
CA ALA A 282 1.16 -13.03 -18.53
C ALA A 282 -0.13 -13.01 -19.39
N LEU A 283 -0.56 -11.83 -19.83
CA LEU A 283 -1.70 -11.67 -20.74
C LEU A 283 -1.45 -12.27 -22.12
N GLU A 284 -0.23 -12.20 -22.65
CA GLU A 284 0.15 -12.82 -23.92
C GLU A 284 0.14 -14.36 -23.84
N LYS A 285 0.61 -14.89 -22.71
CA LYS A 285 0.70 -16.35 -22.47
C LYS A 285 -0.65 -17.00 -22.18
N ASN A 286 -1.58 -16.26 -21.58
CA ASN A 286 -2.87 -16.79 -21.14
C ASN A 286 -4.04 -15.96 -21.67
N SER A 287 -4.81 -16.56 -22.60
CA SER A 287 -5.97 -15.92 -23.23
C SER A 287 -7.17 -15.72 -22.31
N GLU A 288 -7.24 -16.45 -21.19
CA GLU A 288 -8.34 -16.38 -20.23
C GLU A 288 -8.10 -15.40 -19.08
N LEU A 289 -6.86 -14.88 -18.96
CA LEU A 289 -6.47 -14.00 -17.87
C LEU A 289 -7.13 -12.63 -17.99
N GLU A 290 -7.83 -12.22 -16.94
CA GLU A 290 -8.35 -10.86 -16.74
C GLU A 290 -7.43 -10.07 -15.79
N LEU A 291 -7.16 -8.83 -16.12
CA LEU A 291 -6.41 -7.90 -15.28
C LEU A 291 -7.30 -6.71 -14.90
N ILE A 292 -7.51 -6.52 -13.60
CA ILE A 292 -8.25 -5.39 -13.03
C ILE A 292 -7.28 -4.57 -12.18
N VAL A 293 -7.15 -3.28 -12.50
CA VAL A 293 -6.19 -2.37 -11.87
C VAL A 293 -6.92 -1.15 -11.35
N VAL A 294 -6.74 -0.84 -10.08
CA VAL A 294 -7.24 0.37 -9.42
C VAL A 294 -6.05 1.28 -9.08
N LEU A 295 -6.10 2.52 -9.57
CA LEU A 295 -5.01 3.50 -9.45
C LEU A 295 -5.55 4.87 -9.12
N ASN A 296 -4.70 5.71 -8.54
CA ASN A 296 -5.01 7.13 -8.41
C ASN A 296 -5.10 7.82 -9.77
N GLN A 297 -6.25 8.43 -10.06
CA GLN A 297 -6.43 9.26 -11.24
C GLN A 297 -5.48 10.47 -11.21
N ASN A 298 -5.36 11.09 -10.05
CA ASN A 298 -4.46 12.20 -9.78
C ASN A 298 -3.65 11.87 -8.52
N PRO A 299 -2.51 11.18 -8.66
CA PRO A 299 -1.63 10.88 -7.54
C PRO A 299 -1.04 12.19 -6.95
N ASP A 300 -0.61 12.11 -5.70
CA ASP A 300 0.02 13.20 -4.94
C ASP A 300 1.30 13.73 -5.60
N ILE A 301 2.05 12.88 -6.29
CA ILE A 301 3.28 13.26 -6.99
C ILE A 301 3.04 13.21 -8.50
N THR A 302 3.06 14.38 -9.17
CA THR A 302 2.76 14.50 -10.61
C THR A 302 3.65 13.65 -11.50
N ALA A 303 4.92 13.45 -11.13
CA ALA A 303 5.85 12.64 -11.91
C ALA A 303 5.34 11.19 -12.03
N TYR A 304 4.77 10.63 -10.96
CA TYR A 304 4.23 9.27 -10.97
C TYR A 304 3.04 9.13 -11.91
N ARG A 305 2.14 10.13 -11.98
CA ARG A 305 1.05 10.13 -12.97
C ARG A 305 1.58 10.03 -14.38
N ARG A 306 2.61 10.82 -14.72
CA ARG A 306 3.22 10.79 -16.04
C ARG A 306 3.88 9.44 -16.32
N TRP A 307 4.62 8.90 -15.37
CA TRP A 307 5.28 7.59 -15.53
C TRP A 307 4.27 6.46 -15.67
N GLN A 308 3.22 6.45 -14.85
CA GLN A 308 2.14 5.48 -14.90
C GLN A 308 1.40 5.51 -16.24
N ASN A 309 0.97 6.69 -16.70
CA ASN A 309 0.33 6.85 -18.01
C ASN A 309 1.24 6.40 -19.16
N ASP A 310 2.53 6.76 -19.10
CA ASP A 310 3.52 6.34 -20.08
C ASP A 310 3.73 4.81 -20.08
N ARG A 311 3.69 4.15 -18.92
CA ARG A 311 3.74 2.69 -18.81
C ARG A 311 2.52 2.03 -19.43
N LEU A 312 1.32 2.46 -19.03
CA LEU A 312 0.06 1.93 -19.55
C LEU A 312 -0.04 2.07 -21.09
N ALA A 313 0.38 3.23 -21.62
CA ALA A 313 0.35 3.48 -23.05
C ALA A 313 1.39 2.63 -23.81
N LYS A 314 2.65 2.60 -23.35
CA LYS A 314 3.75 1.91 -24.06
C LYS A 314 3.67 0.39 -23.99
N SER A 315 3.11 -0.16 -22.93
CA SER A 315 2.89 -1.60 -22.80
C SER A 315 1.64 -2.10 -23.52
N GLY A 316 0.76 -1.18 -23.95
CA GLY A 316 -0.53 -1.53 -24.50
C GLY A 316 -1.59 -1.93 -23.45
N LEU A 317 -1.23 -2.03 -22.16
CA LEU A 317 -2.16 -2.43 -21.11
C LEU A 317 -3.38 -1.50 -21.03
N GLY A 318 -3.20 -0.18 -21.24
CA GLY A 318 -4.28 0.78 -21.17
C GLY A 318 -5.44 0.56 -22.15
N ASN A 319 -5.19 -0.16 -23.26
CA ASN A 319 -6.17 -0.44 -24.32
C ASN A 319 -6.41 -1.94 -24.55
N HIS A 320 -5.83 -2.80 -23.71
CA HIS A 320 -5.95 -4.24 -23.89
C HIS A 320 -7.36 -4.72 -23.54
N PRO A 321 -8.00 -5.58 -24.36
CA PRO A 321 -9.41 -5.99 -24.19
C PRO A 321 -9.68 -6.71 -22.86
N ARG A 322 -8.71 -7.40 -22.31
CA ARG A 322 -8.79 -8.13 -21.04
C ARG A 322 -8.22 -7.36 -19.84
N VAL A 323 -7.98 -6.06 -19.99
CA VAL A 323 -7.50 -5.17 -18.93
C VAL A 323 -8.52 -4.09 -18.65
N GLY A 324 -8.84 -3.87 -17.39
CA GLY A 324 -9.59 -2.71 -16.93
C GLY A 324 -8.76 -1.89 -15.96
N VAL A 325 -8.62 -0.60 -16.22
CA VAL A 325 -7.97 0.33 -15.31
C VAL A 325 -9.03 1.29 -14.78
N PHE A 326 -9.11 1.42 -13.48
CA PHE A 326 -10.14 2.16 -12.77
C PHE A 326 -9.54 3.11 -11.74
N SER A 327 -10.34 4.07 -11.30
CA SER A 327 -10.06 4.96 -10.18
C SER A 327 -11.27 5.04 -9.25
N LEU A 328 -11.03 5.38 -7.98
CA LEU A 328 -12.08 5.45 -6.97
C LEU A 328 -12.50 6.88 -6.71
N TRP A 329 -13.83 7.10 -6.63
CA TRP A 329 -14.43 8.40 -6.43
C TRP A 329 -15.62 8.31 -5.49
N SER A 330 -15.66 9.17 -4.52
CA SER A 330 -16.82 9.36 -3.64
C SER A 330 -17.72 10.46 -4.21
N ALA A 331 -19.04 10.24 -4.18
CA ALA A 331 -20.00 11.20 -4.71
C ALA A 331 -20.89 11.78 -3.60
N THR A 332 -21.03 13.10 -3.61
CA THR A 332 -22.04 13.80 -2.80
C THR A 332 -23.33 13.84 -3.56
N THR A 333 -24.41 13.33 -2.95
CA THR A 333 -25.76 13.36 -3.55
C THR A 333 -26.69 14.26 -2.74
N ARG A 334 -27.47 15.07 -3.42
CA ARG A 334 -28.54 15.87 -2.81
C ARG A 334 -29.81 15.75 -3.62
N VAL A 335 -30.91 15.39 -2.96
CA VAL A 335 -32.23 15.21 -3.62
C VAL A 335 -32.14 14.31 -4.87
N GLY A 336 -31.33 13.20 -4.74
CA GLY A 336 -31.16 12.21 -5.81
C GLY A 336 -30.25 12.65 -6.97
N ARG A 337 -29.60 13.82 -6.89
CA ARG A 337 -28.65 14.32 -7.88
C ARG A 337 -27.24 14.32 -7.31
N ILE A 338 -26.27 14.03 -8.16
CA ILE A 338 -24.86 14.15 -7.80
C ILE A 338 -24.44 15.61 -7.92
N GLU A 339 -24.05 16.19 -6.78
CA GLU A 339 -23.57 17.58 -6.72
C GLU A 339 -22.05 17.67 -6.90
N ALA A 340 -21.33 16.66 -6.42
CA ALA A 340 -19.88 16.63 -6.48
C ALA A 340 -19.35 15.20 -6.52
N ALA A 341 -18.17 15.05 -7.10
CA ALA A 341 -17.38 13.82 -7.02
C ALA A 341 -15.95 14.15 -6.58
N THR A 342 -15.49 13.49 -5.52
CA THR A 342 -14.15 13.67 -4.94
C THR A 342 -13.38 12.37 -5.10
N GLN A 343 -12.14 12.46 -5.61
CA GLN A 343 -11.29 11.27 -5.72
C GLN A 343 -11.00 10.69 -4.33
N ILE A 344 -11.24 9.39 -4.17
CA ILE A 344 -10.72 8.63 -3.04
C ILE A 344 -9.23 8.36 -3.34
N PHE A 345 -8.37 8.79 -2.45
CA PHE A 345 -6.93 8.58 -2.61
C PHE A 345 -6.58 7.12 -2.27
N VAL A 346 -6.29 6.34 -3.28
CA VAL A 346 -5.86 4.94 -3.13
C VAL A 346 -4.43 4.95 -2.60
N HIS A 347 -4.27 4.56 -1.34
CA HIS A 347 -2.96 4.40 -0.70
C HIS A 347 -2.63 2.94 -0.41
N SER A 348 -3.56 2.03 -0.65
CA SER A 348 -3.37 0.58 -0.57
C SER A 348 -2.25 0.07 -1.48
N LYS A 349 -1.63 -1.02 -1.08
CA LYS A 349 -0.61 -1.74 -1.83
C LYS A 349 -0.99 -3.21 -1.82
N VAL A 350 -1.93 -3.55 -2.69
CA VAL A 350 -2.58 -4.86 -2.77
C VAL A 350 -2.42 -5.47 -4.16
N MET A 351 -2.03 -6.72 -4.21
CA MET A 351 -2.15 -7.56 -5.39
C MET A 351 -2.78 -8.88 -4.98
N VAL A 352 -3.78 -9.33 -5.73
CA VAL A 352 -4.42 -10.65 -5.57
C VAL A 352 -4.34 -11.40 -6.89
N VAL A 353 -3.95 -12.67 -6.84
CA VAL A 353 -3.88 -13.55 -8.00
C VAL A 353 -4.73 -14.79 -7.75
N ASP A 354 -5.70 -15.02 -8.62
CA ASP A 354 -6.56 -16.21 -8.69
C ASP A 354 -7.27 -16.57 -7.37
N ASP A 355 -7.49 -15.58 -6.48
CA ASP A 355 -8.05 -15.80 -5.13
C ASP A 355 -7.22 -16.74 -4.24
N GLN A 356 -5.99 -17.03 -4.61
CA GLN A 356 -5.11 -17.96 -3.90
C GLN A 356 -3.80 -17.33 -3.42
N TRP A 357 -3.39 -16.21 -3.99
CA TRP A 357 -2.19 -15.50 -3.63
C TRP A 357 -2.48 -14.02 -3.43
N ALA A 358 -1.96 -13.44 -2.36
CA ALA A 358 -2.06 -12.00 -2.11
C ALA A 358 -0.74 -11.43 -1.62
N MET A 359 -0.50 -10.16 -1.96
CA MET A 359 0.58 -9.33 -1.45
C MET A 359 -0.02 -8.05 -0.88
N VAL A 360 0.28 -7.76 0.39
CA VAL A 360 -0.18 -6.56 1.10
C VAL A 360 0.96 -5.99 1.94
N GLY A 361 1.17 -4.67 1.94
CA GLY A 361 2.19 -4.04 2.78
C GLY A 361 2.52 -2.61 2.42
N SER A 362 3.79 -2.21 2.54
CA SER A 362 4.23 -0.82 2.36
C SER A 362 4.73 -0.47 0.96
N ALA A 363 5.20 -1.46 0.18
CA ALA A 363 5.88 -1.23 -1.09
C ALA A 363 4.93 -0.85 -2.21
N ASN A 364 5.14 0.30 -2.82
CA ASN A 364 4.47 0.67 -4.07
C ASN A 364 4.99 -0.16 -5.26
N LEU A 365 4.18 -0.27 -6.32
CA LEU A 365 4.64 -0.83 -7.60
C LEU A 365 5.42 0.22 -8.41
N ASP A 366 6.45 0.77 -7.78
CA ASP A 366 7.39 1.71 -8.37
C ASP A 366 8.85 1.23 -8.26
N GLY A 367 9.77 1.92 -8.92
CA GLY A 367 11.16 1.52 -8.93
C GLY A 367 11.81 1.58 -7.56
N VAL A 368 11.56 2.64 -6.79
CA VAL A 368 12.24 2.87 -5.51
C VAL A 368 11.79 1.89 -4.43
N SER A 369 10.55 1.43 -4.44
CA SER A 369 10.04 0.46 -3.48
C SER A 369 10.39 -0.99 -3.83
N LEU A 370 10.58 -1.31 -5.12
CA LEU A 370 10.79 -2.68 -5.54
C LEU A 370 12.25 -3.01 -5.87
N HIS A 371 12.98 -2.13 -6.54
CA HIS A 371 14.28 -2.52 -7.03
C HIS A 371 15.25 -1.36 -7.31
N SER A 372 14.83 -0.27 -7.96
CA SER A 372 15.69 0.87 -8.29
C SER A 372 14.89 2.10 -8.69
N TYR A 373 15.09 3.20 -8.01
CA TYR A 373 14.50 4.48 -8.39
C TYR A 373 14.90 4.92 -9.80
N GLY A 374 16.10 4.51 -10.25
CA GLY A 374 16.57 4.75 -11.60
C GLY A 374 15.64 4.24 -12.71
N ASP A 375 14.83 3.20 -12.44
CA ASP A 375 13.92 2.61 -13.44
C ASP A 375 12.73 3.51 -13.78
N ASP A 376 12.34 4.39 -12.88
CA ASP A 376 11.24 5.32 -13.12
C ASP A 376 11.63 6.44 -14.09
N PHE A 377 12.93 6.75 -14.19
CA PHE A 377 13.42 7.82 -15.07
C PHE A 377 13.54 7.38 -16.54
N ALA A 378 13.28 8.33 -17.45
CA ALA A 378 13.43 8.12 -18.88
C ALA A 378 14.89 8.26 -19.35
N GLY A 379 15.66 9.17 -18.75
CA GLY A 379 17.00 9.51 -19.18
C GLY A 379 18.09 8.55 -18.70
N PRO A 380 19.11 8.22 -19.53
CA PRO A 380 20.15 7.24 -19.17
C PRO A 380 21.04 7.70 -18.01
N VAL A 381 21.28 9.00 -17.88
CA VAL A 381 22.09 9.58 -16.80
C VAL A 381 21.39 9.42 -15.46
N ALA A 382 20.14 9.84 -15.36
CA ALA A 382 19.36 9.70 -14.13
C ALA A 382 19.19 8.23 -13.73
N ARG A 383 18.93 7.33 -14.70
CA ARG A 383 18.89 5.88 -14.46
C ARG A 383 20.18 5.37 -13.81
N ARG A 384 21.33 5.81 -14.31
CA ARG A 384 22.63 5.37 -13.79
C ARG A 384 22.92 5.93 -12.40
N VAL A 385 22.57 7.20 -12.15
CA VAL A 385 22.77 7.85 -10.85
C VAL A 385 21.94 7.19 -9.76
N PHE A 386 20.67 6.85 -10.05
CA PHE A 386 19.73 6.29 -9.07
C PHE A 386 19.61 4.76 -9.14
N LEU A 387 20.51 4.06 -9.84
CA LEU A 387 20.44 2.62 -10.09
C LEU A 387 20.34 1.77 -8.81
N ASN A 388 20.99 2.18 -7.73
CA ASN A 388 21.01 1.46 -6.45
C ASN A 388 20.16 2.12 -5.36
N VAL A 389 19.41 3.16 -5.72
CA VAL A 389 18.53 3.85 -4.77
C VAL A 389 17.23 3.07 -4.63
N ARG A 390 16.93 2.62 -3.42
CA ARG A 390 15.70 1.94 -3.04
C ARG A 390 15.36 2.20 -1.58
N ASN A 391 14.09 2.12 -1.26
CA ASN A 391 13.58 2.29 0.10
C ASN A 391 13.75 1.02 0.94
N PHE A 392 13.47 1.15 2.23
CA PHE A 392 13.16 0.04 3.11
C PHE A 392 11.65 -0.18 3.05
N ASP A 393 11.22 -1.32 2.54
CA ASP A 393 9.83 -1.72 2.43
C ASP A 393 9.63 -3.16 2.91
N VAL A 394 8.42 -3.48 3.37
CA VAL A 394 8.02 -4.82 3.79
C VAL A 394 6.59 -5.12 3.35
N ASN A 395 6.39 -6.31 2.79
CA ASN A 395 5.07 -6.83 2.41
C ASN A 395 4.87 -8.24 2.95
N ALA A 396 3.64 -8.54 3.35
CA ALA A 396 3.19 -9.91 3.57
C ALA A 396 2.85 -10.56 2.22
N ILE A 397 3.33 -11.76 2.04
CA ILE A 397 2.96 -12.65 0.93
C ILE A 397 2.12 -13.76 1.54
N VAL A 398 0.86 -13.83 1.12
CA VAL A 398 -0.14 -14.74 1.66
C VAL A 398 -0.57 -15.71 0.58
N ARG A 399 -0.51 -17.00 0.87
CA ARG A 399 -1.01 -18.07 -0.01
C ARG A 399 -2.13 -18.82 0.67
N ASP A 400 -3.25 -18.94 -0.03
CA ASP A 400 -4.42 -19.70 0.41
C ASP A 400 -4.36 -21.08 -0.24
N GLY A 401 -4.22 -22.10 0.58
CA GLY A 401 -3.96 -23.45 0.10
C GLY A 401 -2.50 -23.68 -0.30
N CYS A 402 -1.85 -24.56 0.37
CA CYS A 402 -0.54 -25.12 0.02
C CYS A 402 -0.61 -26.64 0.23
N ASP A 403 0.43 -27.37 -0.16
CA ASP A 403 0.44 -28.85 -0.26
C ASP A 403 -0.25 -29.62 0.87
N ASP A 404 -0.29 -29.07 2.07
CA ASP A 404 -0.93 -29.68 3.24
C ASP A 404 -2.12 -28.90 3.82
N VAL A 405 -2.51 -27.77 3.22
CA VAL A 405 -3.60 -26.90 3.70
C VAL A 405 -4.53 -26.58 2.54
N PRO A 406 -5.76 -27.09 2.54
CA PRO A 406 -6.71 -26.76 1.49
C PRO A 406 -7.04 -25.26 1.50
N PRO A 407 -7.38 -24.68 0.33
CA PRO A 407 -7.89 -23.33 0.25
C PRO A 407 -9.11 -23.15 1.17
N ASN A 408 -9.12 -22.06 1.95
CA ASN A 408 -10.22 -21.78 2.89
C ASN A 408 -10.96 -20.47 2.58
N GLY A 409 -10.60 -19.84 1.47
CA GLY A 409 -11.22 -18.60 1.04
C GLY A 409 -10.67 -17.35 1.71
N PHE A 410 -9.52 -17.44 2.40
CA PHE A 410 -8.95 -16.29 3.10
C PHE A 410 -8.49 -15.19 2.14
N VAL A 411 -7.79 -15.54 1.05
CA VAL A 411 -7.39 -14.56 0.02
C VAL A 411 -8.60 -14.05 -0.77
N SER A 412 -9.54 -14.95 -1.12
CA SER A 412 -10.75 -14.52 -1.82
C SER A 412 -11.62 -13.60 -0.97
N SER A 413 -11.58 -13.73 0.37
CA SER A 413 -12.30 -12.83 1.28
C SER A 413 -11.76 -11.39 1.21
N LEU A 414 -10.45 -11.20 1.08
CA LEU A 414 -9.86 -9.88 0.85
C LEU A 414 -10.43 -9.26 -0.42
N ARG A 415 -10.32 -9.95 -1.56
CA ARG A 415 -10.87 -9.45 -2.83
C ARG A 415 -12.37 -9.16 -2.73
N ALA A 416 -13.13 -10.07 -2.15
CA ALA A 416 -14.58 -9.92 -2.06
C ALA A 416 -14.98 -8.72 -1.20
N THR A 417 -14.27 -8.44 -0.11
CA THR A 417 -14.54 -7.29 0.77
C THR A 417 -14.18 -5.98 0.05
N LEU A 418 -12.99 -5.88 -0.54
CA LEU A 418 -12.59 -4.71 -1.32
C LEU A 418 -13.56 -4.40 -2.46
N TRP A 419 -13.94 -5.43 -3.22
CA TRP A 419 -14.85 -5.25 -4.35
C TRP A 419 -16.29 -4.95 -3.92
N SER A 420 -16.74 -5.49 -2.78
CA SER A 420 -18.03 -5.14 -2.16
C SER A 420 -18.13 -3.63 -1.94
N GLU A 421 -17.09 -3.05 -1.38
CA GLU A 421 -16.99 -1.62 -1.12
C GLU A 421 -16.91 -0.83 -2.44
N HIS A 422 -15.96 -1.16 -3.31
CA HIS A 422 -15.74 -0.41 -4.56
C HIS A 422 -16.92 -0.48 -5.53
N LEU A 423 -17.57 -1.62 -5.63
CA LEU A 423 -18.70 -1.80 -6.53
C LEU A 423 -20.06 -1.46 -5.88
N GLY A 424 -20.10 -1.22 -4.57
CA GLY A 424 -21.34 -0.98 -3.82
C GLY A 424 -22.29 -2.17 -3.91
N MET A 425 -21.76 -3.40 -3.72
CA MET A 425 -22.49 -4.65 -3.79
C MET A 425 -22.24 -5.46 -2.51
N SER A 426 -23.07 -6.47 -2.21
CA SER A 426 -22.81 -7.31 -1.06
C SER A 426 -21.58 -8.21 -1.26
N VAL A 427 -20.88 -8.52 -0.17
CA VAL A 427 -19.73 -9.47 -0.19
C VAL A 427 -20.15 -10.83 -0.79
N GLY A 428 -21.36 -11.30 -0.48
CA GLY A 428 -21.88 -12.55 -1.04
C GLY A 428 -21.99 -12.55 -2.57
N ALA A 429 -22.27 -11.39 -3.17
CA ALA A 429 -22.29 -11.24 -4.64
C ALA A 429 -20.89 -11.36 -5.29
N MET A 430 -19.83 -11.23 -4.48
CA MET A 430 -18.44 -11.37 -4.94
C MET A 430 -17.92 -12.80 -4.81
N GLY A 431 -18.70 -13.74 -4.32
CA GLY A 431 -18.29 -15.12 -4.07
C GLY A 431 -18.18 -15.99 -5.32
N ALA A 432 -18.93 -15.68 -6.38
CA ALA A 432 -18.93 -16.45 -7.63
C ALA A 432 -18.68 -15.55 -8.83
N ARG A 433 -17.80 -16.01 -9.74
CA ARG A 433 -17.51 -15.28 -10.99
C ARG A 433 -18.77 -15.20 -11.85
N PRO A 434 -19.19 -14.01 -12.29
CA PRO A 434 -20.29 -13.85 -13.23
C PRO A 434 -19.99 -14.55 -14.57
N PRO A 435 -21.02 -15.01 -15.29
CA PRO A 435 -20.84 -15.65 -16.59
C PRO A 435 -20.07 -14.79 -17.60
N GLU A 436 -20.25 -13.48 -17.56
CA GLU A 436 -19.58 -12.50 -18.40
C GLU A 436 -18.15 -12.14 -17.95
N GLY A 437 -17.70 -12.64 -16.80
CA GLY A 437 -16.40 -12.37 -16.19
C GLY A 437 -16.40 -11.20 -15.20
N TRP A 438 -15.34 -11.15 -14.42
CA TRP A 438 -15.16 -10.10 -13.43
C TRP A 438 -14.92 -8.72 -14.05
N LEU A 439 -14.15 -8.67 -15.13
CA LEU A 439 -13.85 -7.43 -15.82
C LEU A 439 -15.10 -6.76 -16.40
N ALA A 440 -16.04 -7.57 -16.93
CA ALA A 440 -17.32 -7.05 -17.42
C ALA A 440 -18.14 -6.43 -16.28
N LEU A 441 -18.18 -7.04 -15.10
CA LEU A 441 -18.84 -6.50 -13.92
C LEU A 441 -18.27 -5.11 -13.54
N TRP A 442 -16.95 -4.98 -13.48
CA TRP A 442 -16.28 -3.71 -13.18
C TRP A 442 -16.55 -2.64 -14.23
N ARG A 443 -16.46 -3.01 -15.52
CA ARG A 443 -16.76 -2.08 -16.64
C ARG A 443 -18.21 -1.61 -16.63
N ASN A 444 -19.15 -2.50 -16.33
CA ASN A 444 -20.55 -2.17 -16.24
C ASN A 444 -20.80 -1.19 -15.09
N ARG A 445 -20.27 -1.45 -13.89
CA ARG A 445 -20.37 -0.53 -12.76
C ARG A 445 -19.78 0.85 -13.08
N ALA A 446 -18.57 0.88 -13.64
CA ALA A 446 -17.90 2.13 -14.02
C ALA A 446 -18.71 2.92 -15.05
N ARG A 447 -19.29 2.25 -16.06
CA ARG A 447 -20.17 2.86 -17.07
C ARG A 447 -21.44 3.44 -16.44
N ASP A 448 -22.09 2.67 -15.55
CA ASP A 448 -23.32 3.11 -14.87
C ASP A 448 -23.06 4.35 -14.01
N ASN A 449 -21.92 4.40 -13.30
CA ASN A 449 -21.50 5.55 -12.54
C ASN A 449 -21.20 6.78 -13.42
N VAL A 450 -20.59 6.59 -14.59
CA VAL A 450 -20.41 7.67 -15.57
C VAL A 450 -21.77 8.19 -16.07
N LEU A 451 -22.74 7.30 -16.33
CA LEU A 451 -24.11 7.70 -16.71
C LEU A 451 -24.79 8.50 -15.59
N ALA A 452 -24.63 8.08 -14.33
CA ALA A 452 -25.16 8.81 -13.18
C ALA A 452 -24.56 10.22 -13.05
N LEU A 453 -23.27 10.39 -13.35
CA LEU A 453 -22.60 11.70 -13.34
C LEU A 453 -23.05 12.63 -14.48
N LYS A 454 -23.52 12.06 -15.59
CA LYS A 454 -23.97 12.82 -16.78
C LYS A 454 -25.43 13.22 -16.72
N SER A 455 -26.23 12.45 -16.01
CA SER A 455 -27.69 12.48 -16.08
C SER A 455 -28.29 13.10 -14.83
N ASP A 456 -29.29 13.94 -15.02
CA ASP A 456 -30.19 14.37 -13.94
C ASP A 456 -31.35 13.37 -13.72
N ASP A 457 -31.35 12.23 -14.43
CA ASP A 457 -32.39 11.20 -14.32
C ASP A 457 -32.18 10.39 -13.04
N PRO A 458 -33.15 10.36 -12.10
CA PRO A 458 -33.03 9.64 -10.83
C PRO A 458 -32.94 8.12 -10.98
N ARG A 459 -33.17 7.58 -12.19
CA ARG A 459 -32.96 6.15 -12.49
C ARG A 459 -31.48 5.80 -12.60
N HIS A 460 -30.62 6.76 -12.95
CA HIS A 460 -29.18 6.58 -12.98
C HIS A 460 -28.62 6.92 -11.59
N ARG A 461 -28.36 5.90 -10.79
CA ARG A 461 -27.80 6.06 -9.44
C ARG A 461 -26.32 5.74 -9.41
N TYR A 462 -25.57 6.52 -8.67
CA TYR A 462 -24.18 6.25 -8.37
C TYR A 462 -24.08 5.18 -7.29
N HIS A 463 -23.34 4.12 -7.54
CA HIS A 463 -23.16 3.02 -6.62
C HIS A 463 -21.67 2.64 -6.50
N GLY A 464 -21.22 2.43 -5.24
CA GLY A 464 -19.80 2.21 -4.99
C GLY A 464 -18.99 3.45 -5.36
N SER A 465 -17.77 3.22 -5.84
CA SER A 465 -16.79 4.29 -6.05
C SER A 465 -16.08 4.24 -7.40
N VAL A 466 -16.35 3.26 -8.24
CA VAL A 466 -15.54 2.97 -9.44
C VAL A 466 -15.87 3.88 -10.61
N LEU A 467 -14.84 4.53 -11.17
CA LEU A 467 -14.89 5.20 -12.48
C LEU A 467 -13.77 4.66 -13.40
N PRO A 468 -13.92 4.76 -14.74
CA PRO A 468 -12.82 4.44 -15.64
C PRO A 468 -11.62 5.36 -15.39
N TYR A 469 -10.42 4.80 -15.44
CA TYR A 469 -9.19 5.59 -15.37
C TYR A 469 -8.95 6.31 -16.70
N SER A 470 -8.59 7.58 -16.63
CA SER A 470 -8.25 8.40 -17.80
C SER A 470 -6.76 8.70 -17.86
N THR A 471 -6.13 8.48 -19.00
CA THR A 471 -4.73 8.86 -19.23
C THR A 471 -4.55 10.33 -19.60
N MET A 472 -5.64 11.10 -19.69
CA MET A 472 -5.60 12.53 -20.03
C MET A 472 -4.82 13.34 -18.99
N PRO A 473 -4.05 14.34 -19.44
CA PRO A 473 -3.08 15.04 -18.57
C PRO A 473 -3.71 15.98 -17.55
N THR A 474 -4.93 16.43 -17.75
CA THR A 474 -5.60 17.40 -16.86
C THR A 474 -6.99 16.91 -16.45
N PRO A 475 -7.45 17.23 -15.24
CA PRO A 475 -8.79 16.85 -14.77
C PRO A 475 -9.91 17.24 -15.76
N ALA A 476 -9.87 18.45 -16.30
CA ALA A 476 -10.87 18.88 -17.28
C ALA A 476 -10.93 17.96 -18.51
N ARG A 477 -9.79 17.52 -19.04
CA ARG A 477 -9.73 16.58 -20.17
C ARG A 477 -10.15 15.17 -19.75
N GLN A 478 -9.86 14.74 -18.53
CA GLN A 478 -10.30 13.46 -17.99
C GLN A 478 -11.84 13.39 -17.97
N TRP A 479 -12.52 14.43 -17.46
CA TRP A 479 -13.97 14.50 -17.47
C TRP A 479 -14.54 14.55 -18.89
N LEU A 480 -13.93 15.29 -19.79
CA LEU A 480 -14.34 15.34 -21.21
C LEU A 480 -14.21 13.99 -21.89
N GLU A 481 -13.16 13.21 -21.62
CA GLU A 481 -13.00 11.86 -22.14
C GLU A 481 -14.12 10.92 -21.68
N LEU A 482 -14.57 11.09 -20.43
CA LEU A 482 -15.76 10.41 -19.91
C LEU A 482 -17.08 10.94 -20.52
N GLY A 483 -17.00 11.97 -21.36
CA GLY A 483 -18.14 12.63 -21.98
C GLY A 483 -18.96 13.49 -21.01
N ILE A 484 -18.34 13.96 -19.93
CA ILE A 484 -18.92 14.91 -18.98
C ILE A 484 -18.61 16.31 -19.48
N SER A 485 -19.66 17.13 -19.69
CA SER A 485 -19.51 18.48 -20.26
C SER A 485 -18.62 19.37 -19.39
N ALA A 486 -17.97 20.37 -19.98
CA ALA A 486 -17.14 21.33 -19.24
C ALA A 486 -17.92 22.06 -18.13
N VAL A 487 -19.22 22.33 -18.33
CA VAL A 487 -20.10 22.94 -17.32
C VAL A 487 -20.38 21.96 -16.17
N ALA A 488 -20.66 20.69 -16.47
CA ALA A 488 -20.84 19.67 -15.44
C ALA A 488 -19.51 19.37 -14.73
N ALA A 489 -18.40 19.30 -15.46
CA ALA A 489 -17.07 19.11 -14.90
C ALA A 489 -16.65 20.25 -13.97
N SER A 490 -16.90 21.53 -14.33
CA SER A 490 -16.58 22.66 -13.45
C SER A 490 -17.41 22.64 -12.16
N ARG A 491 -18.66 22.21 -12.23
CA ARG A 491 -19.52 22.04 -11.07
C ARG A 491 -19.05 20.91 -10.15
N LEU A 492 -18.69 19.77 -10.73
CA LEU A 492 -18.15 18.61 -10.01
C LEU A 492 -16.77 18.91 -9.39
N LEU A 493 -15.92 19.66 -10.09
CA LEU A 493 -14.57 20.02 -9.61
C LEU A 493 -14.57 21.13 -8.54
N GLN A 494 -15.66 21.86 -8.36
CA GLN A 494 -15.74 22.88 -7.28
C GLN A 494 -15.60 22.29 -5.88
N PHE A 495 -15.79 20.97 -5.73
CA PHE A 495 -15.67 20.23 -4.48
C PHE A 495 -14.44 19.31 -4.41
N ASP A 496 -13.68 19.19 -5.49
CA ASP A 496 -12.31 18.68 -5.37
C ASP A 496 -11.46 19.82 -4.79
N PRO A 497 -11.08 19.78 -3.48
CA PRO A 497 -10.26 20.84 -2.87
C PRO A 497 -8.87 20.91 -3.48
N GLY A 498 -8.83 20.77 -4.77
CA GLY A 498 -7.74 21.01 -5.67
C GLY A 498 -6.47 20.27 -5.27
N TRP A 499 -6.23 19.17 -5.96
CA TRP A 499 -4.87 18.64 -6.08
C TRP A 499 -3.79 19.76 -6.30
N MET A 500 -4.18 20.99 -6.66
CA MET A 500 -3.30 22.18 -6.70
C MET A 500 -2.87 22.66 -5.32
N GLU A 501 -3.67 22.50 -4.27
CA GLU A 501 -3.28 22.92 -2.91
C GLU A 501 -2.35 21.89 -2.25
N VAL A 502 -2.46 20.62 -2.59
CA VAL A 502 -1.48 19.60 -2.18
C VAL A 502 -0.09 19.90 -2.73
N TYR A 503 -0.01 20.52 -3.91
CA TYR A 503 1.27 21.04 -4.48
C TYR A 503 1.80 22.28 -3.77
N LEU A 504 0.93 23.01 -3.08
CA LEU A 504 1.28 24.23 -2.37
C LEU A 504 1.37 24.03 -0.85
N SER A 505 1.01 22.84 -0.36
CA SER A 505 1.21 22.49 1.06
C SER A 505 2.71 22.38 1.36
N PRO A 506 3.23 23.26 2.25
CA PRO A 506 4.61 23.69 2.11
C PRO A 506 5.69 22.78 2.68
N ASN A 507 5.37 21.77 3.52
CA ASN A 507 6.41 21.38 4.45
C ASN A 507 7.04 20.00 4.25
N TRP A 508 6.40 18.97 3.70
CA TRP A 508 7.09 17.70 3.54
C TRP A 508 7.28 17.25 2.08
N VAL A 509 6.33 17.53 1.20
CA VAL A 509 6.50 17.20 -0.24
C VAL A 509 7.53 18.13 -0.87
N ARG A 510 7.53 19.41 -0.49
CA ARG A 510 8.55 20.39 -0.90
C ARG A 510 9.94 20.00 -0.41
N ASN A 511 10.02 19.39 0.77
CA ASN A 511 11.28 18.95 1.35
C ASN A 511 11.75 17.58 0.83
N MET A 512 10.92 16.86 0.08
CA MET A 512 11.27 15.53 -0.45
C MET A 512 11.89 15.60 -1.86
N TRP A 513 11.75 16.74 -2.59
CA TRP A 513 12.10 16.81 -4.02
C TRP A 513 12.85 18.07 -4.46
N LEU A 514 13.24 18.96 -3.56
CA LEU A 514 14.25 20.01 -3.76
C LEU A 514 15.54 19.57 -3.10
#